data_18c2259a08be6006c8cb5fef243a2387
#
_entry.id   18c2259a08be6006c8cb5fef243a2387
#
_cell.length_a   1.000
_cell.length_b   1.000
_cell.length_c   1.000
_cell.angle_alpha   90.00
_cell.angle_beta   90.00
_cell.angle_gamma   90.00
#
_symmetry.space_group_name_H-M   'P 1'
#
loop_
_entity.id
_entity.type
_entity.pdbx_description
1 polymer ?
#
loop_
_entity_poly.entity_id
_entity_poly.type
_entity_poly.pdbx_seq_one_letter_code
_entity_poly.pdbx_strand_id
1 'polypeptide(L)'
;MSSPLTQRPASARILHALLFEGIAVLLATPTLAWLLDRSLGHMGLLTAAFSAIAMLWNLVFNLGFDRLQQRLGFTRGLGVRLLHALGFEGGLILVLVPLAAWWLSISLWQALLLDLGLILFFLPYTLAFNWLYDLGYAAWLRRTNATCRAH
;
A
#
# COMPACT_ATOMS: atom_id res chain seq x y z
N MET A 1 -23.77 6.58 -15.94
CA MET A 1 -23.66 5.13 -15.67
C MET A 1 -22.51 4.95 -14.67
N SER A 2 -22.83 4.82 -13.37
CA SER A 2 -21.85 4.54 -12.33
C SER A 2 -21.29 3.13 -12.55
N SER A 3 -19.97 2.99 -12.64
CA SER A 3 -19.33 1.68 -12.84
C SER A 3 -19.66 0.74 -11.66
N PRO A 4 -19.90 -0.55 -11.92
CA PRO A 4 -20.27 -1.53 -10.87
C PRO A 4 -19.20 -1.71 -9.78
N LEU A 5 -18.02 -1.10 -9.94
CA LEU A 5 -16.89 -1.22 -9.03
C LEU A 5 -17.01 -0.35 -7.76
N THR A 6 -17.94 0.61 -7.73
CA THR A 6 -18.12 1.55 -6.59
C THR A 6 -18.96 0.98 -5.44
N GLN A 7 -19.55 -0.21 -5.58
CA GLN A 7 -20.45 -0.81 -4.59
C GLN A 7 -19.95 -2.16 -4.02
N ARG A 8 -18.64 -2.33 -3.93
CA ARG A 8 -18.10 -3.55 -3.28
C ARG A 8 -18.46 -3.54 -1.79
N PRO A 9 -18.98 -4.66 -1.24
CA PRO A 9 -19.27 -4.77 0.19
C PRO A 9 -17.98 -4.58 1.01
N ALA A 10 -18.12 -4.11 2.25
CA ALA A 10 -16.98 -3.86 3.13
C ALA A 10 -16.08 -5.10 3.30
N SER A 11 -16.67 -6.29 3.36
CA SER A 11 -15.94 -7.57 3.43
C SER A 11 -15.01 -7.80 2.22
N ALA A 12 -15.47 -7.50 0.99
CA ALA A 12 -14.64 -7.63 -0.21
C ALA A 12 -13.48 -6.61 -0.22
N ARG A 13 -13.69 -5.42 0.35
CA ARG A 13 -12.63 -4.41 0.49
C ARG A 13 -11.57 -4.82 1.52
N ILE A 14 -12.00 -5.38 2.64
CA ILE A 14 -11.10 -5.92 3.68
C ILE A 14 -10.30 -7.09 3.11
N LEU A 15 -10.97 -8.04 2.44
CA LEU A 15 -10.29 -9.17 1.81
C LEU A 15 -9.25 -8.72 0.79
N HIS A 16 -9.59 -7.73 -0.06
CA HIS A 16 -8.65 -7.15 -1.02
C HIS A 16 -7.42 -6.59 -0.32
N ALA A 17 -7.60 -5.81 0.76
CA ALA A 17 -6.49 -5.22 1.51
C ALA A 17 -5.62 -6.30 2.19
N LEU A 18 -6.22 -7.31 2.79
CA LEU A 18 -5.49 -8.42 3.43
C LEU A 18 -4.70 -9.25 2.42
N LEU A 19 -5.29 -9.55 1.25
CA LEU A 19 -4.59 -10.27 0.18
C LEU A 19 -3.46 -9.42 -0.41
N PHE A 20 -3.70 -8.13 -0.64
CA PHE A 20 -2.68 -7.21 -1.12
C PHE A 20 -1.48 -7.19 -0.18
N GLU A 21 -1.72 -6.95 1.10
CA GLU A 21 -0.67 -6.87 2.11
C GLU A 21 0.04 -8.22 2.32
N GLY A 22 -0.71 -9.31 2.43
CA GLY A 22 -0.16 -10.64 2.63
C GLY A 22 0.77 -11.07 1.48
N ILE A 23 0.38 -10.85 0.23
CA ILE A 23 1.20 -11.16 -0.94
C ILE A 23 2.40 -10.21 -1.03
N ALA A 24 2.21 -8.92 -0.73
CA ALA A 24 3.30 -7.95 -0.68
C ALA A 24 4.40 -8.37 0.31
N VAL A 25 4.01 -8.75 1.53
CA VAL A 25 4.95 -9.24 2.57
C VAL A 25 5.62 -10.53 2.13
N LEU A 26 4.88 -11.48 1.55
CA LEU A 26 5.42 -12.76 1.07
C LEU A 26 6.45 -12.57 -0.08
N LEU A 27 6.31 -11.55 -0.89
CA LEU A 27 7.25 -11.24 -1.96
C LEU A 27 8.42 -10.36 -1.47
N ALA A 28 8.13 -9.31 -0.72
CA ALA A 28 9.15 -8.36 -0.29
C ALA A 28 10.10 -8.96 0.76
N THR A 29 9.58 -9.72 1.74
CA THR A 29 10.40 -10.27 2.81
C THR A 29 11.54 -11.17 2.31
N PRO A 30 11.30 -12.23 1.50
CA PRO A 30 12.39 -13.07 1.00
C PRO A 30 13.31 -12.32 0.04
N THR A 31 12.77 -11.42 -0.78
CA THR A 31 13.58 -10.61 -1.71
C THR A 31 14.55 -9.72 -0.94
N LEU A 32 14.08 -9.03 0.09
CA LEU A 32 14.92 -8.18 0.93
C LEU A 32 15.89 -9.01 1.78
N ALA A 33 15.46 -10.16 2.30
CA ALA A 33 16.32 -11.07 3.06
C ALA A 33 17.51 -11.55 2.21
N TRP A 34 17.25 -11.94 0.96
CA TRP A 34 18.27 -12.34 0.01
C TRP A 34 19.17 -11.17 -0.40
N LEU A 35 18.60 -10.00 -0.72
CA LEU A 35 19.34 -8.83 -1.19
C LEU A 35 20.27 -8.25 -0.11
N LEU A 36 19.86 -8.30 1.14
CA LEU A 36 20.57 -7.70 2.27
C LEU A 36 21.33 -8.72 3.13
N ASP A 37 21.36 -9.99 2.69
CA ASP A 37 21.99 -11.10 3.42
C ASP A 37 21.55 -11.16 4.90
N ARG A 38 20.23 -11.12 5.11
CA ARG A 38 19.60 -11.14 6.44
C ARG A 38 18.65 -12.32 6.57
N SER A 39 18.40 -12.74 7.81
CA SER A 39 17.46 -13.82 8.08
C SER A 39 16.01 -13.42 7.71
N LEU A 40 15.22 -14.39 7.23
CA LEU A 40 13.81 -14.20 6.91
C LEU A 40 13.01 -13.65 8.08
N GLY A 41 13.28 -14.12 9.31
CA GLY A 41 12.59 -13.63 10.51
C GLY A 41 12.88 -12.16 10.80
N HIS A 42 14.14 -11.73 10.64
CA HIS A 42 14.55 -10.35 10.85
C HIS A 42 13.90 -9.42 9.84
N MET A 43 13.88 -9.83 8.56
CA MET A 43 13.24 -9.04 7.48
C MET A 43 11.73 -9.07 7.56
N GLY A 44 11.12 -10.20 7.95
CA GLY A 44 9.69 -10.30 8.16
C GLY A 44 9.17 -9.36 9.25
N LEU A 45 9.91 -9.28 10.37
CA LEU A 45 9.56 -8.34 11.45
C LEU A 45 9.70 -6.88 10.99
N LEU A 46 10.77 -6.54 10.26
CA LEU A 46 10.95 -5.20 9.70
C LEU A 46 9.81 -4.85 8.73
N THR A 47 9.49 -5.74 7.80
CA THR A 47 8.42 -5.53 6.81
C THR A 47 7.07 -5.34 7.51
N ALA A 48 6.75 -6.16 8.51
CA ALA A 48 5.52 -6.02 9.29
C ALA A 48 5.46 -4.68 10.06
N ALA A 49 6.58 -4.26 10.65
CA ALA A 49 6.68 -2.97 11.33
C ALA A 49 6.47 -1.80 10.36
N PHE A 50 7.07 -1.86 9.17
CA PHE A 50 6.90 -0.85 8.13
C PHE A 50 5.45 -0.77 7.65
N SER A 51 4.81 -1.91 7.40
CA SER A 51 3.39 -1.96 7.04
C SER A 51 2.50 -1.34 8.11
N ALA A 52 2.74 -1.63 9.38
CA ALA A 52 1.99 -1.05 10.49
C ALA A 52 2.17 0.48 10.57
N ILE A 53 3.40 0.97 10.43
CA ILE A 53 3.72 2.40 10.44
C ILE A 53 3.08 3.09 9.23
N ALA A 54 3.19 2.51 8.04
CA ALA A 54 2.59 3.07 6.83
C ALA A 54 1.05 3.14 6.92
N MET A 55 0.41 2.12 7.49
CA MET A 55 -1.04 2.13 7.74
C MET A 55 -1.44 3.22 8.73
N LEU A 56 -0.71 3.36 9.84
CA LEU A 56 -0.97 4.40 10.83
C LEU A 56 -0.74 5.80 10.24
N TRP A 57 0.36 5.97 9.50
CA TRP A 57 0.67 7.22 8.81
C TRP A 57 -0.43 7.58 7.81
N ASN A 58 -0.88 6.63 7.00
CA ASN A 58 -1.97 6.82 6.05
C ASN A 58 -3.24 7.34 6.74
N LEU A 59 -3.61 6.74 7.87
CA LEU A 59 -4.78 7.18 8.64
C LEU A 59 -4.59 8.60 9.18
N VAL A 60 -3.48 8.85 9.89
CA VAL A 60 -3.21 10.13 10.55
C VAL A 60 -3.07 11.27 9.54
N PHE A 61 -2.30 11.03 8.47
CA PHE A 61 -2.05 12.02 7.43
C PHE A 61 -3.34 12.39 6.68
N ASN A 62 -4.14 11.41 6.25
CA ASN A 62 -5.38 11.68 5.55
C ASN A 62 -6.41 12.39 6.45
N LEU A 63 -6.57 11.97 7.70
CA LEU A 63 -7.44 12.67 8.64
C LEU A 63 -6.97 14.11 8.91
N GLY A 64 -5.66 14.32 9.04
CA GLY A 64 -5.08 15.65 9.22
C GLY A 64 -5.32 16.55 8.00
N PHE A 65 -5.08 16.00 6.80
CA PHE A 65 -5.27 16.71 5.54
C PHE A 65 -6.75 17.06 5.30
N ASP A 66 -7.69 16.13 5.57
CA ASP A 66 -9.12 16.38 5.44
C ASP A 66 -9.60 17.47 6.42
N ARG A 67 -9.10 17.47 7.66
CA ARG A 67 -9.38 18.55 8.61
C ARG A 67 -8.83 19.90 8.15
N LEU A 68 -7.63 19.90 7.61
CA LEU A 68 -7.02 21.12 7.08
C LEU A 68 -7.82 21.66 5.89
N GLN A 69 -8.25 20.79 4.99
CA GLN A 69 -9.10 21.14 3.85
C GLN A 69 -10.42 21.75 4.33
N GLN A 70 -11.08 21.14 5.32
CA GLN A 70 -12.34 21.65 5.88
C GLN A 70 -12.17 23.04 6.51
N ARG A 71 -11.04 23.27 7.19
CA ARG A 71 -10.77 24.56 7.84
C ARG A 71 -10.43 25.68 6.86
N LEU A 72 -9.70 25.38 5.80
CA LEU A 72 -9.20 26.35 4.82
C LEU A 72 -10.10 26.50 3.60
N GLY A 73 -11.07 25.59 3.39
CA GLY A 73 -12.05 25.65 2.31
C GLY A 73 -11.48 25.52 0.89
N PHE A 74 -10.26 25.00 0.71
CA PHE A 74 -9.65 24.87 -0.61
C PHE A 74 -10.22 23.69 -1.40
N THR A 75 -10.26 23.85 -2.74
CA THR A 75 -10.68 22.80 -3.66
C THR A 75 -9.52 21.86 -4.02
N ARG A 76 -9.81 20.56 -4.22
CA ARG A 76 -8.78 19.55 -4.58
C ARG A 76 -8.35 19.67 -6.05
N GLY A 77 -7.76 20.79 -6.43
CA GLY A 77 -7.10 20.96 -7.74
C GLY A 77 -5.83 20.11 -7.86
N LEU A 78 -5.22 20.10 -9.05
CA LEU A 78 -4.02 19.31 -9.34
C LEU A 78 -2.86 19.64 -8.38
N GLY A 79 -2.62 20.92 -8.09
CA GLY A 79 -1.56 21.37 -7.18
C GLY A 79 -1.75 20.84 -5.74
N VAL A 80 -2.99 20.84 -5.24
CA VAL A 80 -3.31 20.31 -3.90
C VAL A 80 -3.10 18.79 -3.84
N ARG A 81 -3.46 18.07 -4.91
CA ARG A 81 -3.21 16.62 -5.00
C ARG A 81 -1.71 16.30 -5.02
N LEU A 82 -0.94 17.08 -5.75
CA LEU A 82 0.52 16.93 -5.79
C LEU A 82 1.14 17.21 -4.42
N LEU A 83 0.73 18.31 -3.76
CA LEU A 83 1.20 18.65 -2.41
C LEU A 83 0.83 17.57 -1.39
N HIS A 84 -0.39 17.02 -1.48
CA HIS A 84 -0.82 15.89 -0.66
C HIS A 84 0.07 14.66 -0.87
N ALA A 85 0.33 14.27 -2.11
CA ALA A 85 1.18 13.13 -2.43
C ALA A 85 2.63 13.33 -1.96
N LEU A 86 3.22 14.50 -2.22
CA LEU A 86 4.57 14.82 -1.77
C LEU A 86 4.69 14.89 -0.24
N GLY A 87 3.69 15.46 0.43
CA GLY A 87 3.64 15.50 1.90
C GLY A 87 3.48 14.11 2.52
N PHE A 88 2.66 13.27 1.90
CA PHE A 88 2.47 11.89 2.33
C PHE A 88 3.76 11.07 2.20
N GLU A 89 4.37 11.09 1.02
CA GLU A 89 5.61 10.36 0.73
C GLU A 89 6.79 10.91 1.55
N GLY A 90 6.96 12.23 1.59
CA GLY A 90 8.02 12.87 2.37
C GLY A 90 7.93 12.53 3.86
N GLY A 91 6.72 12.47 4.41
CA GLY A 91 6.51 12.06 5.79
C GLY A 91 6.85 10.59 6.06
N LEU A 92 6.52 9.68 5.13
CA LEU A 92 6.94 8.27 5.21
C LEU A 92 8.46 8.15 5.16
N ILE A 93 9.12 8.80 4.21
CA ILE A 93 10.58 8.81 4.08
C ILE A 93 11.24 9.28 5.37
N LEU A 94 10.74 10.37 5.98
CA LEU A 94 11.28 10.91 7.24
C LEU A 94 11.19 9.94 8.42
N VAL A 95 10.24 9.02 8.42
CA VAL A 95 10.05 8.03 9.48
C VAL A 95 10.72 6.71 9.14
N LEU A 96 10.45 6.17 7.93
CA LEU A 96 10.89 4.82 7.57
C LEU A 96 12.37 4.73 7.23
N VAL A 97 12.96 5.75 6.59
CA VAL A 97 14.39 5.73 6.23
C VAL A 97 15.31 5.72 7.46
N PRO A 98 15.13 6.59 8.48
CA PRO A 98 15.91 6.48 9.71
C PRO A 98 15.69 5.16 10.46
N LEU A 99 14.45 4.66 10.49
CA LEU A 99 14.13 3.38 11.12
C LEU A 99 14.83 2.21 10.41
N ALA A 100 14.80 2.19 9.07
CA ALA A 100 15.51 1.20 8.26
C ALA A 100 17.04 1.26 8.48
N ALA A 101 17.60 2.46 8.47
CA ALA A 101 19.02 2.68 8.69
C ALA A 101 19.48 2.14 10.04
N TRP A 102 18.71 2.45 11.09
CA TRP A 102 18.97 1.96 12.45
C TRP A 102 18.81 0.43 12.55
N TRP A 103 17.69 -0.10 12.05
CA TRP A 103 17.37 -1.54 12.16
C TRP A 103 18.35 -2.42 11.40
N LEU A 104 18.74 -2.00 10.20
CA LEU A 104 19.63 -2.75 9.31
C LEU A 104 21.11 -2.43 9.54
N SER A 105 21.42 -1.43 10.38
CA SER A 105 22.79 -0.92 10.61
C SER A 105 23.46 -0.48 9.29
N ILE A 106 22.72 0.23 8.45
CA ILE A 106 23.18 0.80 7.17
C ILE A 106 23.15 2.32 7.21
N SER A 107 23.80 2.97 6.24
CA SER A 107 23.74 4.43 6.14
C SER A 107 22.35 4.94 5.75
N LEU A 108 22.01 6.19 6.11
CA LEU A 108 20.76 6.84 5.69
C LEU A 108 20.62 6.86 4.16
N TRP A 109 21.71 7.00 3.44
CA TRP A 109 21.72 6.98 1.97
C TRP A 109 21.34 5.59 1.41
N GLN A 110 21.92 4.54 1.98
CA GLN A 110 21.56 3.16 1.60
C GLN A 110 20.10 2.83 1.95
N ALA A 111 19.62 3.29 3.11
CA ALA A 111 18.23 3.13 3.49
C ALA A 111 17.27 3.89 2.56
N LEU A 112 17.64 5.10 2.13
CA LEU A 112 16.87 5.86 1.15
C LEU A 112 16.83 5.17 -0.22
N LEU A 113 17.95 4.64 -0.69
CA LEU A 113 17.98 3.87 -1.94
C LEU A 113 17.14 2.60 -1.86
N LEU A 114 17.14 1.93 -0.70
CA LEU A 114 16.28 0.78 -0.44
C LEU A 114 14.80 1.16 -0.51
N ASP A 115 14.42 2.26 0.13
CA ASP A 115 13.05 2.78 0.13
C ASP A 115 12.58 3.14 -1.28
N LEU A 116 13.40 3.86 -2.06
CA LEU A 116 13.12 4.13 -3.47
C LEU A 116 12.99 2.85 -4.31
N GLY A 117 13.82 1.84 -4.05
CA GLY A 117 13.71 0.53 -4.68
C GLY A 117 12.38 -0.17 -4.36
N LEU A 118 11.90 -0.07 -3.12
CA LEU A 118 10.59 -0.57 -2.73
C LEU A 118 9.45 0.17 -3.42
N ILE A 119 9.52 1.49 -3.54
CA ILE A 119 8.52 2.29 -4.29
C ILE A 119 8.45 1.80 -5.74
N LEU A 120 9.60 1.63 -6.40
CA LEU A 120 9.67 1.13 -7.78
C LEU A 120 9.14 -0.31 -7.92
N PHE A 121 9.33 -1.14 -6.90
CA PHE A 121 8.75 -2.49 -6.84
C PHE A 121 7.22 -2.44 -6.64
N PHE A 122 6.74 -1.60 -5.73
CA PHE A 122 5.33 -1.53 -5.41
C PHE A 122 4.47 -0.92 -6.52
N LEU A 123 5.02 -0.08 -7.39
CA LEU A 123 4.29 0.47 -8.55
C LEU A 123 3.76 -0.63 -9.48
N PRO A 124 4.59 -1.48 -10.12
CA PRO A 124 4.10 -2.55 -10.98
C PRO A 124 3.33 -3.62 -10.20
N TYR A 125 3.72 -3.90 -8.94
CA TYR A 125 3.00 -4.83 -8.08
C TYR A 125 1.54 -4.39 -7.88
N THR A 126 1.32 -3.13 -7.51
CA THR A 126 -0.02 -2.58 -7.27
C THR A 126 -0.89 -2.66 -8.53
N LEU A 127 -0.33 -2.33 -9.70
CA LEU A 127 -1.03 -2.42 -10.97
C LEU A 127 -1.41 -3.87 -11.30
N ALA A 128 -0.45 -4.78 -11.20
CA ALA A 128 -0.65 -6.20 -11.50
C ALA A 128 -1.66 -6.84 -10.52
N PHE A 129 -1.52 -6.57 -9.22
CA PHE A 129 -2.41 -7.11 -8.20
C PHE A 129 -3.85 -6.63 -8.40
N ASN A 130 -4.06 -5.33 -8.58
CA ASN A 130 -5.40 -4.78 -8.79
C ASN A 130 -6.05 -5.35 -10.06
N TRP A 131 -5.30 -5.45 -11.15
CA TRP A 131 -5.77 -6.02 -12.39
C TRP A 131 -6.18 -7.51 -12.23
N LEU A 132 -5.32 -8.32 -11.62
CA LEU A 132 -5.61 -9.75 -11.36
C LEU A 132 -6.79 -9.93 -10.40
N TYR A 133 -6.86 -9.12 -9.35
CA TYR A 133 -7.96 -9.16 -8.40
C TYR A 133 -9.29 -8.81 -9.08
N ASP A 134 -9.31 -7.78 -9.92
CA ASP A 134 -10.53 -7.37 -10.64
C ASP A 134 -10.99 -8.43 -11.63
N LEU A 135 -10.06 -9.11 -12.32
CA LEU A 135 -10.37 -10.25 -13.19
C LEU A 135 -10.98 -11.42 -12.39
N GLY A 136 -10.36 -11.77 -11.27
CA GLY A 136 -10.83 -12.84 -10.39
C GLY A 136 -12.21 -12.56 -9.81
N TYR A 137 -12.43 -11.33 -9.33
CA TYR A 137 -13.70 -10.90 -8.77
C TYR A 137 -14.82 -10.90 -9.83
N ALA A 138 -14.54 -10.42 -11.04
CA ALA A 138 -15.48 -10.44 -12.16
C ALA A 138 -15.82 -11.88 -12.58
N ALA A 139 -14.85 -12.80 -12.60
CA ALA A 139 -15.08 -14.21 -12.91
C ALA A 139 -15.93 -14.90 -11.84
N TRP A 140 -15.70 -14.58 -10.57
CA TRP A 140 -16.50 -15.10 -9.45
C TRP A 140 -17.96 -14.62 -9.54
N LEU A 141 -18.20 -13.34 -9.79
CA LEU A 141 -19.56 -12.79 -9.97
C LEU A 141 -20.32 -13.46 -11.13
N ARG A 142 -19.65 -13.71 -12.26
CA ARG A 142 -20.26 -14.38 -13.41
C ARG A 142 -20.71 -15.80 -13.05
N ARG A 143 -19.91 -16.55 -12.30
CA ARG A 143 -20.24 -17.92 -11.85
C ARG A 143 -21.44 -17.93 -10.89
N THR A 144 -21.45 -17.01 -9.92
CA THR A 144 -22.54 -16.90 -8.93
C THR A 144 -23.86 -16.51 -9.59
N ASN A 145 -23.84 -15.57 -10.55
CA ASN A 145 -25.04 -15.16 -11.28
C ASN A 145 -25.55 -16.24 -12.26
N ALA A 146 -24.66 -17.09 -12.79
CA ALA A 146 -25.05 -18.21 -13.64
C ALA A 146 -25.79 -19.30 -12.83
N THR A 147 -25.34 -19.60 -11.61
CA THR A 147 -26.00 -20.55 -10.71
C THR A 147 -27.36 -20.05 -10.23
N CYS A 148 -27.54 -18.76 -9.96
CA CYS A 148 -28.84 -18.18 -9.58
C CYS A 148 -29.88 -18.15 -10.72
N ARG A 149 -29.43 -18.22 -11.99
CA ARG A 149 -30.34 -18.27 -13.16
C ARG A 149 -30.77 -19.72 -13.55
N ALA A 150 -30.09 -20.71 -13.00
CA ALA A 150 -30.37 -22.15 -13.28
C ALA A 150 -31.36 -22.80 -12.30
N HIS A 151 -31.81 -22.05 -11.29
CA HIS A 151 -32.85 -22.37 -10.34
C HIS A 151 -34.04 -21.42 -10.50
#